data_78892a3b6975053438a23e8ddca4fcd1
#
_entry.id   78892a3b6975053438a23e8ddca4fcd1
#
_cell.length_a   1.000
_cell.length_b   1.000
_cell.length_c   1.000
_cell.angle_alpha   90.00
_cell.angle_beta   90.00
_cell.angle_gamma   90.00
#
_symmetry.space_group_name_H-M   'P 1'
#
loop_
_entity.id
_entity.type
_entity.pdbx_description
1 polymer ?
#
loop_
_entity_poly.entity_id
_entity_poly.type
_entity_poly.pdbx_seq_one_letter_code
_entity_poly.pdbx_strand_id
1 'polypeptide(L)'
;MIYLDNGATTLHKPQAVRAAVNRALLSCANPGRGGYPAAMEAAEAVFRCRSLAGTMFDCPPERVVFTMNCTHGLNMAIRTLVRPGDRVVISGFEHNAVTRPLHALGARVTVAGRKLFDWEDTLAAFDQALSEKPVAAIFTHVSNVFGYVLPV
;
A
#
# COMPACT_ATOMS: atom_id res chain seq x y z
N MET A 1 -20.24 -14.35 16.23
CA MET A 1 -18.79 -14.56 16.02
C MET A 1 -18.08 -13.22 16.08
N ILE A 2 -17.03 -13.09 16.88
CA ILE A 2 -16.15 -11.91 16.90
C ILE A 2 -15.07 -12.15 15.85
N TYR A 3 -14.92 -11.21 14.87
CA TYR A 3 -13.92 -11.28 13.83
C TYR A 3 -12.88 -10.17 13.99
N LEU A 4 -11.63 -10.54 14.24
CA LEU A 4 -10.53 -9.62 14.56
C LEU A 4 -9.42 -9.59 13.49
N ASP A 5 -9.62 -10.22 12.33
CA ASP A 5 -8.63 -10.33 11.26
C ASP A 5 -8.95 -9.42 10.05
N ASN A 6 -9.57 -8.26 10.30
CA ASN A 6 -9.88 -7.30 9.24
C ASN A 6 -8.62 -6.70 8.57
N GLY A 7 -7.46 -6.76 9.22
CA GLY A 7 -6.19 -6.36 8.64
C GLY A 7 -5.76 -7.23 7.45
N ALA A 8 -6.11 -8.52 7.46
CA ALA A 8 -5.89 -9.41 6.33
C ALA A 8 -6.98 -9.25 5.26
N THR A 9 -8.25 -9.30 5.66
CA THR A 9 -9.41 -9.07 4.79
C THR A 9 -10.66 -8.78 5.61
N THR A 10 -11.55 -7.96 5.08
CA THR A 10 -12.83 -7.65 5.72
C THR A 10 -13.81 -8.81 5.52
N LEU A 11 -14.27 -9.46 6.60
CA LEU A 11 -15.27 -10.53 6.52
C LEU A 11 -16.63 -9.97 6.08
N HIS A 12 -17.10 -8.93 6.75
CA HIS A 12 -18.39 -8.31 6.47
C HIS A 12 -18.23 -7.12 5.50
N LYS A 13 -18.30 -7.41 4.19
CA LYS A 13 -18.25 -6.37 3.17
C LYS A 13 -19.45 -5.43 3.31
N PRO A 14 -19.25 -4.09 3.28
CA PRO A 14 -20.36 -3.14 3.25
C PRO A 14 -21.34 -3.43 2.12
N GLN A 15 -22.63 -3.10 2.35
CA GLN A 15 -23.66 -3.34 1.34
C GLN A 15 -23.35 -2.60 0.02
N ALA A 16 -22.82 -1.37 0.11
CA ALA A 16 -22.44 -0.58 -1.06
C ALA A 16 -21.39 -1.31 -1.93
N VAL A 17 -20.39 -1.96 -1.31
CA VAL A 17 -19.36 -2.73 -2.03
C VAL A 17 -19.98 -3.91 -2.76
N ARG A 18 -20.83 -4.69 -2.07
CA ARG A 18 -21.52 -5.85 -2.67
C ARG A 18 -22.41 -5.43 -3.85
N ALA A 19 -23.17 -4.34 -3.67
CA ALA A 19 -24.03 -3.81 -4.73
C ALA A 19 -23.22 -3.33 -5.93
N ALA A 20 -22.09 -2.63 -5.73
CA ALA A 20 -21.23 -2.16 -6.80
C ALA A 20 -20.59 -3.32 -7.58
N VAL A 21 -20.10 -4.35 -6.89
CA VAL A 21 -19.53 -5.55 -7.54
C VAL A 21 -20.60 -6.28 -8.36
N ASN A 22 -21.79 -6.51 -7.80
CA ASN A 22 -22.89 -7.16 -8.54
C ASN A 22 -23.31 -6.35 -9.77
N ARG A 23 -23.38 -5.02 -9.69
CA ARG A 23 -23.68 -4.16 -10.84
C ARG A 23 -22.62 -4.31 -11.92
N ALA A 24 -21.35 -4.20 -11.54
CA ALA A 24 -20.24 -4.31 -12.49
C ALA A 24 -20.22 -5.66 -13.23
N LEU A 25 -20.53 -6.75 -12.53
CA LEU A 25 -20.63 -8.09 -13.15
C LEU A 25 -21.75 -8.19 -14.19
N LEU A 26 -22.82 -7.38 -14.08
CA LEU A 26 -23.96 -7.40 -14.97
C LEU A 26 -23.83 -6.41 -16.15
N SER A 27 -23.12 -5.30 -15.97
CA SER A 27 -23.14 -4.18 -16.93
C SER A 27 -21.79 -3.80 -17.51
N CYS A 28 -20.68 -4.12 -16.83
CA CYS A 28 -19.34 -3.70 -17.25
C CYS A 28 -18.68 -4.70 -18.21
N ALA A 29 -18.02 -4.15 -19.24
CA ALA A 29 -17.15 -4.89 -20.15
C ALA A 29 -15.70 -4.44 -19.99
N ASN A 30 -14.84 -4.61 -21.00
CA ASN A 30 -13.43 -4.23 -20.94
C ASN A 30 -13.25 -2.71 -20.91
N PRO A 31 -12.67 -2.11 -19.85
CA PRO A 31 -12.57 -0.66 -19.68
C PRO A 31 -11.56 0.03 -20.63
N GLY A 32 -10.79 -0.71 -21.41
CA GLY A 32 -9.68 -0.13 -22.18
C GLY A 32 -9.81 -0.23 -23.70
N ARG A 33 -10.85 -0.89 -24.24
CA ARG A 33 -10.89 -1.27 -25.66
C ARG A 33 -12.22 -1.09 -26.36
N GLY A 34 -12.96 -0.04 -26.12
CA GLY A 34 -14.17 0.17 -26.85
C GLY A 34 -14.92 1.44 -26.46
N GLY A 35 -15.65 2.03 -27.43
CA GLY A 35 -16.53 3.16 -27.23
C GLY A 35 -18.00 2.77 -27.03
N TYR A 36 -18.31 1.48 -26.82
CA TYR A 36 -19.69 1.03 -26.58
C TYR A 36 -20.06 1.17 -25.08
N PRO A 37 -21.37 1.28 -24.77
CA PRO A 37 -21.81 1.67 -23.42
C PRO A 37 -21.22 0.86 -22.28
N ALA A 38 -21.16 -0.46 -22.36
CA ALA A 38 -20.64 -1.31 -21.29
C ALA A 38 -19.13 -1.13 -21.04
N ALA A 39 -18.33 -0.81 -22.08
CA ALA A 39 -16.92 -0.50 -21.95
C ALA A 39 -16.72 0.89 -21.32
N MET A 40 -17.56 1.87 -21.70
CA MET A 40 -17.51 3.21 -21.12
C MET A 40 -17.94 3.21 -19.66
N GLU A 41 -18.96 2.44 -19.27
CA GLU A 41 -19.35 2.27 -17.87
C GLU A 41 -18.21 1.68 -17.02
N ALA A 42 -17.52 0.67 -17.54
CA ALA A 42 -16.36 0.09 -16.87
C ALA A 42 -15.20 1.10 -16.73
N ALA A 43 -14.91 1.86 -17.78
CA ALA A 43 -13.86 2.90 -17.75
C ALA A 43 -14.18 4.00 -16.74
N GLU A 44 -15.45 4.46 -16.71
CA GLU A 44 -15.93 5.45 -15.74
C GLU A 44 -15.81 4.96 -14.29
N ALA A 45 -16.17 3.70 -14.02
CA ALA A 45 -16.02 3.11 -12.69
C ALA A 45 -14.57 3.10 -12.23
N VAL A 46 -13.63 2.74 -13.11
CA VAL A 46 -12.19 2.76 -12.81
C VAL A 46 -11.69 4.19 -12.57
N PHE A 47 -12.08 5.14 -13.43
CA PHE A 47 -11.68 6.53 -13.31
C PHE A 47 -12.21 7.18 -12.04
N ARG A 48 -13.47 6.98 -11.69
CA ARG A 48 -14.04 7.45 -10.41
C ARG A 48 -13.28 6.90 -9.20
N CYS A 49 -12.92 5.63 -9.22
CA CYS A 49 -12.15 5.03 -8.14
C CYS A 49 -10.75 5.69 -8.01
N ARG A 50 -10.07 5.95 -9.13
CA ARG A 50 -8.80 6.69 -9.15
C ARG A 50 -8.97 8.11 -8.62
N SER A 51 -10.02 8.82 -9.03
CA SER A 51 -10.30 10.19 -8.59
C SER A 51 -10.55 10.25 -7.08
N LEU A 52 -11.32 9.31 -6.53
CA LEU A 52 -11.57 9.22 -5.08
C LEU A 52 -10.28 8.92 -4.31
N ALA A 53 -9.47 7.98 -4.80
CA ALA A 53 -8.16 7.69 -4.19
C ALA A 53 -7.22 8.90 -4.32
N GLY A 54 -7.20 9.57 -5.47
CA GLY A 54 -6.44 10.80 -5.68
C GLY A 54 -6.80 11.89 -4.68
N THR A 55 -8.10 12.09 -4.42
CA THR A 55 -8.58 13.03 -3.39
C THR A 55 -8.13 12.60 -1.99
N MET A 56 -8.18 11.30 -1.69
CA MET A 56 -7.80 10.78 -0.36
C MET A 56 -6.30 10.93 -0.08
N PHE A 57 -5.45 10.81 -1.10
CA PHE A 57 -3.99 10.84 -0.99
C PHE A 57 -3.36 12.11 -1.56
N ASP A 58 -4.16 13.13 -1.86
CA ASP A 58 -3.71 14.41 -2.43
C ASP A 58 -2.79 14.23 -3.66
N CYS A 59 -3.24 13.42 -4.60
CA CYS A 59 -2.50 13.21 -5.84
C CYS A 59 -3.42 13.16 -7.08
N PRO A 60 -2.92 13.50 -8.28
CA PRO A 60 -3.68 13.39 -9.51
C PRO A 60 -4.13 11.92 -9.76
N PRO A 61 -5.36 11.70 -10.26
CA PRO A 61 -5.90 10.36 -10.55
C PRO A 61 -4.99 9.50 -11.45
N GLU A 62 -4.24 10.14 -12.35
CA GLU A 62 -3.31 9.50 -13.28
C GLU A 62 -2.11 8.85 -12.57
N ARG A 63 -1.82 9.26 -11.34
CA ARG A 63 -0.76 8.69 -10.49
C ARG A 63 -1.25 7.53 -9.63
N VAL A 64 -2.54 7.26 -9.62
CA VAL A 64 -3.12 6.11 -8.92
C VAL A 64 -3.06 4.87 -9.80
N VAL A 65 -2.36 3.85 -9.35
CA VAL A 65 -2.22 2.58 -10.07
C VAL A 65 -2.83 1.45 -9.23
N PHE A 66 -3.73 0.68 -9.83
CA PHE A 66 -4.27 -0.52 -9.18
C PHE A 66 -3.33 -1.70 -9.34
N THR A 67 -3.12 -2.42 -8.25
CA THR A 67 -2.36 -3.67 -8.23
C THR A 67 -3.24 -4.79 -7.65
N MET A 68 -2.81 -6.04 -7.83
CA MET A 68 -3.58 -7.19 -7.33
C MET A 68 -3.71 -7.20 -5.80
N ASN A 69 -2.70 -6.69 -5.11
CA ASN A 69 -2.65 -6.54 -3.65
C ASN A 69 -1.47 -5.65 -3.25
N CYS A 70 -1.39 -5.31 -1.96
CA CYS A 70 -0.29 -4.49 -1.41
C CYS A 70 1.09 -5.12 -1.64
N THR A 71 1.22 -6.44 -1.50
CA THR A 71 2.49 -7.15 -1.77
C THR A 71 2.98 -6.92 -3.19
N HIS A 72 2.08 -6.98 -4.18
CA HIS A 72 2.42 -6.72 -5.58
C HIS A 72 2.87 -5.26 -5.77
N GLY A 73 2.11 -4.31 -5.23
CA GLY A 73 2.46 -2.88 -5.30
C GLY A 73 3.82 -2.57 -4.67
N LEU A 74 4.08 -3.09 -3.46
CA LEU A 74 5.35 -2.92 -2.76
C LEU A 74 6.52 -3.53 -3.54
N ASN A 75 6.36 -4.74 -4.11
CA ASN A 75 7.42 -5.35 -4.92
C ASN A 75 7.72 -4.53 -6.19
N MET A 76 6.70 -3.97 -6.85
CA MET A 76 6.91 -3.08 -7.99
C MET A 76 7.67 -1.82 -7.57
N ALA A 77 7.24 -1.14 -6.52
CA ALA A 77 7.87 0.08 -6.03
C ALA A 77 9.33 -0.17 -5.60
N ILE A 78 9.58 -1.18 -4.77
CA ILE A 78 10.91 -1.52 -4.26
C ILE A 78 11.85 -1.84 -5.42
N ARG A 79 11.45 -2.71 -6.35
CA ARG A 79 12.32 -3.09 -7.50
C ARG A 79 12.56 -1.97 -8.49
N THR A 80 11.68 -0.97 -8.51
CA THR A 80 11.85 0.22 -9.36
C THR A 80 12.81 1.23 -8.73
N LEU A 81 12.72 1.45 -7.42
CA LEU A 81 13.43 2.50 -6.71
C LEU A 81 14.77 2.06 -6.14
N VAL A 82 14.91 0.78 -5.75
CA VAL A 82 16.07 0.28 -5.01
C VAL A 82 16.98 -0.58 -5.91
N ARG A 83 18.28 -0.35 -5.82
CA ARG A 83 19.34 -1.12 -6.49
C ARG A 83 20.15 -1.93 -5.49
N PRO A 84 20.87 -2.98 -5.91
CA PRO A 84 21.81 -3.71 -5.05
C PRO A 84 22.80 -2.77 -4.37
N GLY A 85 22.93 -2.90 -3.05
CA GLY A 85 23.82 -2.07 -2.24
C GLY A 85 23.27 -0.71 -1.80
N ASP A 86 22.10 -0.29 -2.28
CA ASP A 86 21.44 0.94 -1.81
C ASP A 86 21.06 0.86 -0.34
N ARG A 87 21.13 2.02 0.35
CA ARG A 87 20.67 2.15 1.72
C ARG A 87 19.17 2.40 1.77
N VAL A 88 18.47 1.59 2.53
CA VAL A 88 17.01 1.70 2.74
C VAL A 88 16.71 1.65 4.23
N VAL A 89 15.86 2.53 4.69
CA VAL A 89 15.34 2.53 6.06
C VAL A 89 13.97 1.88 6.08
N ILE A 90 13.74 1.01 7.05
CA ILE A 90 12.44 0.40 7.31
C ILE A 90 12.08 0.51 8.79
N SER A 91 10.80 0.41 9.13
CA SER A 91 10.40 0.27 10.53
C SER A 91 10.71 -1.12 11.08
N GLY A 92 10.76 -1.26 12.40
CA GLY A 92 10.87 -2.55 13.06
C GLY A 92 9.64 -3.45 12.95
N PHE A 93 8.57 -2.95 12.32
CA PHE A 93 7.25 -3.59 12.28
C PHE A 93 6.80 -3.94 10.85
N GLU A 94 7.75 -3.98 9.91
CA GLU A 94 7.44 -4.21 8.50
C GLU A 94 6.96 -5.63 8.21
N HIS A 95 6.04 -5.70 7.25
CA HIS A 95 5.58 -6.96 6.68
C HIS A 95 6.63 -7.59 5.77
N ASN A 96 6.58 -8.92 5.62
CA ASN A 96 7.45 -9.68 4.70
C ASN A 96 7.43 -9.19 3.25
N ALA A 97 6.36 -8.52 2.82
CA ALA A 97 6.25 -7.90 1.50
C ALA A 97 7.28 -6.78 1.28
N VAL A 98 7.85 -6.21 2.36
CA VAL A 98 8.93 -5.22 2.33
C VAL A 98 10.30 -5.89 2.53
N THR A 99 10.44 -6.68 3.58
CA THR A 99 11.75 -7.23 3.98
C THR A 99 12.32 -8.23 2.99
N ARG A 100 11.49 -9.12 2.43
CA ARG A 100 11.95 -10.14 1.48
C ARG A 100 12.48 -9.57 0.15
N PRO A 101 11.79 -8.65 -0.55
CA PRO A 101 12.34 -8.09 -1.77
C PRO A 101 13.59 -7.24 -1.53
N LEU A 102 13.71 -6.51 -0.41
CA LEU A 102 14.93 -5.77 -0.06
C LEU A 102 16.12 -6.71 0.14
N HIS A 103 15.92 -7.80 0.88
CA HIS A 103 16.95 -8.81 1.07
C HIS A 103 17.35 -9.47 -0.25
N ALA A 104 16.38 -9.84 -1.09
CA ALA A 104 16.63 -10.47 -2.39
C ALA A 104 17.38 -9.55 -3.38
N LEU A 105 17.22 -8.23 -3.24
CA LEU A 105 17.98 -7.22 -4.00
C LEU A 105 19.39 -6.97 -3.45
N GLY A 106 19.72 -7.46 -2.25
CA GLY A 106 20.98 -7.12 -1.59
C GLY A 106 21.05 -5.67 -1.14
N ALA A 107 19.93 -5.06 -0.78
CA ALA A 107 19.89 -3.72 -0.20
C ALA A 107 20.51 -3.70 1.20
N ARG A 108 21.11 -2.56 1.58
CA ARG A 108 21.59 -2.32 2.95
C ARG A 108 20.45 -1.74 3.76
N VAL A 109 19.83 -2.59 4.58
CA VAL A 109 18.64 -2.23 5.34
C VAL A 109 18.99 -1.75 6.74
N THR A 110 18.60 -0.52 7.08
CA THR A 110 18.60 0.02 8.44
C THR A 110 17.19 -0.12 9.01
N VAL A 111 17.07 -0.77 10.17
CA VAL A 111 15.79 -0.94 10.89
C VAL A 111 15.71 0.10 11.99
N ALA A 112 14.77 1.03 11.88
CA ALA A 112 14.55 2.12 12.82
C ALA A 112 13.25 1.94 13.61
N GLY A 113 13.28 2.21 14.92
CA GLY A 113 12.15 2.10 15.84
C GLY A 113 11.71 0.65 16.04
N ARG A 114 12.01 0.08 17.19
CA ARG A 114 11.69 -1.32 17.52
C ARG A 114 10.85 -1.46 18.79
N LYS A 115 10.63 -0.36 19.51
CA LYS A 115 9.81 -0.39 20.73
C LYS A 115 8.34 -0.23 20.37
N LEU A 116 7.53 -1.15 20.86
CA LEU A 116 6.08 -1.10 20.70
C LEU A 116 5.49 0.05 21.52
N PHE A 117 4.59 0.80 20.93
CA PHE A 117 3.81 1.87 21.57
C PHE A 117 4.65 3.01 22.16
N ASP A 118 5.89 3.19 21.68
CA ASP A 118 6.80 4.25 22.03
C ASP A 118 7.08 5.14 20.81
N TRP A 119 6.29 6.21 20.68
CA TRP A 119 6.40 7.14 19.54
C TRP A 119 7.67 7.99 19.58
N GLU A 120 8.13 8.35 20.80
CA GLU A 120 9.33 9.17 20.95
C GLU A 120 10.56 8.39 20.50
N ASP A 121 10.72 7.14 20.93
CA ASP A 121 11.79 6.25 20.45
C ASP A 121 11.69 6.02 18.94
N THR A 122 10.49 5.85 18.42
CA THR A 122 10.25 5.62 16.98
C THR A 122 10.66 6.85 16.15
N LEU A 123 10.25 8.05 16.55
CA LEU A 123 10.58 9.29 15.84
C LEU A 123 12.07 9.57 15.91
N ALA A 124 12.70 9.46 17.09
CA ALA A 124 14.14 9.66 17.24
C ALA A 124 14.95 8.69 16.37
N ALA A 125 14.52 7.41 16.31
CA ALA A 125 15.18 6.41 15.46
C ALA A 125 14.98 6.70 13.96
N PHE A 126 13.82 7.22 13.55
CA PHE A 126 13.57 7.62 12.17
C PHE A 126 14.45 8.82 11.79
N ASP A 127 14.49 9.87 12.61
CA ASP A 127 15.33 11.05 12.38
C ASP A 127 16.79 10.67 12.21
N GLN A 128 17.31 9.83 13.10
CA GLN A 128 18.67 9.34 13.02
C GLN A 128 18.93 8.58 11.72
N ALA A 129 18.04 7.64 11.36
CA ALA A 129 18.22 6.81 10.17
C ALA A 129 18.08 7.62 8.87
N LEU A 130 17.16 8.60 8.83
CA LEU A 130 16.95 9.47 7.67
C LEU A 130 18.07 10.49 7.46
N SER A 131 18.78 10.89 8.54
CA SER A 131 19.94 11.79 8.46
C SER A 131 21.06 11.22 7.58
N GLU A 132 21.14 9.90 7.44
CA GLU A 132 22.09 9.19 6.57
C GLU A 132 21.72 9.24 5.08
N LYS A 133 20.63 9.91 4.72
CA LYS A 133 20.13 10.09 3.34
C LYS A 133 19.97 8.76 2.60
N PRO A 134 19.12 7.85 3.07
CA PRO A 134 18.81 6.61 2.35
C PRO A 134 18.13 6.91 1.01
N VAL A 135 18.23 5.97 0.05
CA VAL A 135 17.55 6.06 -1.25
C VAL A 135 16.04 5.96 -1.09
N ALA A 136 15.59 5.17 -0.11
CA ALA A 136 14.18 4.98 0.20
C ALA A 136 13.97 4.77 1.69
N ALA A 137 12.82 5.21 2.18
CA ALA A 137 12.27 4.86 3.49
C ALA A 137 10.91 4.18 3.29
N ILE A 138 10.70 3.03 3.94
CA ILE A 138 9.48 2.24 3.81
C ILE A 138 8.95 1.95 5.19
N PHE A 139 7.80 2.52 5.51
CA PHE A 139 7.19 2.42 6.83
C PHE A 139 5.75 1.92 6.73
N THR A 140 5.42 0.91 7.54
CA THR A 140 4.00 0.55 7.73
C THR A 140 3.34 1.61 8.61
N HIS A 141 2.12 2.02 8.24
CA HIS A 141 1.36 2.95 9.07
C HIS A 141 0.75 2.22 10.28
N VAL A 142 0.22 1.02 10.06
CA VAL A 142 -0.35 0.20 11.13
C VAL A 142 0.17 -1.23 11.02
N SER A 143 0.82 -1.71 12.09
CA SER A 143 1.27 -3.11 12.14
C SER A 143 0.08 -4.07 12.14
N ASN A 144 0.05 -4.98 11.19
CA ASN A 144 -0.98 -6.02 11.11
C ASN A 144 -0.89 -7.06 12.24
N VAL A 145 0.26 -7.16 12.91
CA VAL A 145 0.48 -8.11 14.02
C VAL A 145 0.09 -7.48 15.36
N PHE A 146 0.50 -6.25 15.60
CA PHE A 146 0.38 -5.60 16.90
C PHE A 146 -0.74 -4.56 16.97
N GLY A 147 -1.31 -4.14 15.83
CA GLY A 147 -2.22 -3.00 15.77
C GLY A 147 -1.56 -1.67 16.18
N TYR A 148 -0.23 -1.63 16.26
CA TYR A 148 0.52 -0.42 16.57
C TYR A 148 0.44 0.54 15.41
N VAL A 149 -0.03 1.76 15.66
CA VAL A 149 -0.07 2.87 14.71
C VAL A 149 1.25 3.63 14.83
N LEU A 150 2.05 3.62 13.77
CA LEU A 150 3.33 4.32 13.74
C LEU A 150 3.12 5.80 13.38
N PRO A 151 3.97 6.70 13.90
CA PRO A 151 3.93 8.14 13.63
C PRO A 151 4.62 8.47 12.29
N VAL A 152 4.00 8.06 11.16
CA VAL A 152 4.51 8.25 9.80
C VAL A 152 3.73 9.30 9.05
#